data_96b51a66e5e07dd99974683d8e601dbd
#
_entry.id   96b51a66e5e07dd99974683d8e601dbd
#
_cell.length_a   1.000
_cell.length_b   1.000
_cell.length_c   1.000
_cell.angle_alpha   90.00
_cell.angle_beta   90.00
_cell.angle_gamma   90.00
#
_symmetry.space_group_name_H-M   'P 1'
#
loop_
_entity.id
_entity.type
_entity.pdbx_description
1 polymer ?
#
loop_
_entity_poly.entity_id
_entity_poly.type
_entity_poly.pdbx_seq_one_letter_code
_entity_poly.pdbx_strand_id
1 'polypeptide(L)'
;MQDSFERAENEKHKKEISRLTDAAQKTSGWSDRVEKSKNGSTNSGSKLDKGYVGHKAAKMMKRSKTIESRQQDLIHEKSKLLKNLETAESLKLSPLPYHTSRLLELTNVSIVYGSHAVCSNISFTIEQGDRVALQGKNGSGKSSILKLICGENIPYQGVLRKSERLKISYVPQSTAGLNGFLSEYIERNLLDESLFKAILRKFDFPREQFEKRLDEFSEGQKKKVLLAKSLCEQAHLYIWDEPLNYIDVLSRMQIETLLLEYKPTILFVEHDSAFCENIATKTVAL
;
A
#
# COMPACT_ATOMS: atom_id res chain seq x y z
N MET A 1 19.37 -3.44 -32.84
CA MET A 1 20.53 -3.86 -31.99
C MET A 1 20.61 -3.08 -30.66
N GLN A 2 20.41 -1.77 -30.67
CA GLN A 2 20.49 -0.92 -29.46
C GLN A 2 19.39 -1.27 -28.42
N ASP A 3 18.17 -1.51 -28.90
CA ASP A 3 17.00 -1.88 -28.09
C ASP A 3 17.17 -3.22 -27.32
N SER A 4 17.80 -4.21 -27.93
CA SER A 4 18.03 -5.53 -27.29
C SER A 4 19.10 -5.47 -26.20
N PHE A 5 20.10 -4.60 -26.38
CA PHE A 5 21.15 -4.38 -25.39
C PHE A 5 20.59 -3.63 -24.16
N GLU A 6 19.80 -2.57 -24.39
CA GLU A 6 19.17 -1.80 -23.32
C GLU A 6 18.15 -2.63 -22.53
N ARG A 7 17.40 -3.52 -23.19
CA ARG A 7 16.52 -4.49 -22.52
C ARG A 7 17.28 -5.47 -21.62
N ALA A 8 18.41 -5.99 -22.10
CA ALA A 8 19.24 -6.90 -21.31
C ALA A 8 19.88 -6.20 -20.11
N GLU A 9 20.26 -4.93 -20.25
CA GLU A 9 20.84 -4.11 -19.18
C GLU A 9 19.76 -3.79 -18.12
N ASN A 10 18.56 -3.41 -18.55
CA ASN A 10 17.42 -3.18 -17.67
C ASN A 10 17.00 -4.44 -16.90
N GLU A 11 17.02 -5.62 -17.53
CA GLU A 11 16.75 -6.89 -16.86
C GLU A 11 17.80 -7.22 -15.77
N LYS A 12 19.06 -6.87 -15.99
CA LYS A 12 20.09 -7.00 -14.96
C LYS A 12 19.83 -6.06 -13.78
N HIS A 13 19.48 -4.81 -14.06
CA HIS A 13 19.17 -3.84 -13.01
C HIS A 13 17.91 -4.23 -12.22
N LYS A 14 16.86 -4.72 -12.89
CA LYS A 14 15.65 -5.25 -12.24
C LYS A 14 15.97 -6.41 -11.29
N LYS A 15 16.77 -7.39 -11.74
CA LYS A 15 17.18 -8.54 -10.91
C LYS A 15 18.01 -8.10 -9.69
N GLU A 16 18.86 -7.12 -9.86
CA GLU A 16 19.71 -6.60 -8.77
C GLU A 16 18.89 -5.81 -7.75
N ILE A 17 17.93 -4.98 -8.20
CA ILE A 17 16.96 -4.28 -7.35
C ILE A 17 16.14 -5.29 -6.55
N SER A 18 15.61 -6.36 -7.18
CA SER A 18 14.86 -7.42 -6.51
C SER A 18 15.70 -8.08 -5.41
N ARG A 19 16.97 -8.43 -5.69
CA ARG A 19 17.89 -9.02 -4.69
C ARG A 19 18.14 -8.09 -3.50
N LEU A 20 18.32 -6.80 -3.75
CA LEU A 20 18.55 -5.81 -2.69
C LEU A 20 17.29 -5.63 -1.83
N THR A 21 16.10 -5.65 -2.44
CA THR A 21 14.81 -5.57 -1.74
C THR A 21 14.57 -6.78 -0.85
N ASP A 22 14.83 -8.00 -1.37
CA ASP A 22 14.72 -9.24 -0.58
C ASP A 22 15.67 -9.23 0.61
N ALA A 23 16.89 -8.68 0.42
CA ALA A 23 17.86 -8.54 1.49
C ALA A 23 17.40 -7.52 2.54
N ALA A 24 16.83 -6.39 2.13
CA ALA A 24 16.29 -5.37 3.02
C ALA A 24 15.12 -5.93 3.86
N GLN A 25 14.19 -6.65 3.24
CA GLN A 25 13.06 -7.31 3.94
C GLN A 25 13.53 -8.35 4.95
N LYS A 26 14.54 -9.14 4.62
CA LYS A 26 15.15 -10.12 5.56
C LYS A 26 15.79 -9.41 6.76
N THR A 27 16.41 -8.26 6.55
CA THR A 27 17.06 -7.48 7.61
C THR A 27 16.03 -6.86 8.54
N SER A 28 14.93 -6.31 8.01
CA SER A 28 13.79 -5.80 8.77
C SER A 28 13.15 -6.89 9.63
N GLY A 29 12.82 -8.05 9.04
CA GLY A 29 12.27 -9.19 9.79
C GLY A 29 13.19 -9.79 10.85
N TRP A 30 14.51 -9.50 10.79
CA TRP A 30 15.45 -9.87 11.84
C TRP A 30 15.41 -8.90 13.02
N SER A 31 15.25 -7.61 12.76
CA SER A 31 15.06 -6.58 13.76
C SER A 31 13.83 -6.88 14.64
N ASP A 32 12.71 -7.23 14.02
CA ASP A 32 11.46 -7.60 14.71
C ASP A 32 11.61 -8.86 15.59
N ARG A 33 12.38 -9.83 15.12
CA ARG A 33 12.66 -11.06 15.91
C ARG A 33 13.53 -10.76 17.15
N VAL A 34 14.50 -9.86 17.05
CA VAL A 34 15.34 -9.44 18.17
C VAL A 34 14.51 -8.67 19.19
N GLU A 35 13.55 -7.87 18.76
CA GLU A 35 12.64 -7.14 19.64
C GLU A 35 11.67 -8.07 20.38
N LYS A 36 11.13 -9.07 19.71
CA LYS A 36 10.32 -10.13 20.33
C LYS A 36 11.09 -10.98 21.34
N SER A 37 12.39 -11.20 21.14
CA SER A 37 13.23 -11.97 22.07
C SER A 37 13.48 -11.26 23.42
N LYS A 38 13.25 -9.94 23.51
CA LYS A 38 13.32 -9.19 24.77
C LYS A 38 12.25 -9.61 25.80
N ASN A 39 11.14 -10.16 25.33
CA ASN A 39 9.99 -10.54 26.16
C ASN A 39 9.88 -12.05 26.37
N GLY A 40 10.82 -12.85 25.88
CA GLY A 40 10.85 -14.30 26.05
C GLY A 40 11.41 -14.69 27.42
N SER A 41 10.61 -15.38 28.21
CA SER A 41 11.02 -16.03 29.46
C SER A 41 11.95 -17.21 29.13
N THR A 42 13.20 -17.16 29.56
CA THR A 42 14.10 -18.30 29.51
C THR A 42 13.94 -19.14 30.78
N ASN A 43 13.67 -20.43 30.61
CA ASN A 43 13.45 -21.44 31.67
C ASN A 43 14.75 -21.85 32.44
N SER A 44 15.75 -20.98 32.50
CA SER A 44 16.96 -21.19 33.31
C SER A 44 17.12 -20.05 34.30
N GLY A 45 17.13 -20.36 35.57
CA GLY A 45 17.11 -19.48 36.73
C GLY A 45 18.29 -18.51 36.94
N SER A 46 18.89 -18.01 35.88
CA SER A 46 19.92 -16.95 35.92
C SER A 46 19.27 -15.62 35.54
N LYS A 47 19.36 -14.63 36.41
CA LYS A 47 18.95 -13.24 36.15
C LYS A 47 19.83 -12.68 35.04
N LEU A 48 19.29 -12.60 33.80
CA LEU A 48 19.92 -11.87 32.70
C LEU A 48 20.00 -10.39 33.09
N ASP A 49 21.19 -9.81 32.94
CA ASP A 49 21.40 -8.35 33.07
C ASP A 49 20.63 -7.63 31.95
N LYS A 50 19.43 -7.12 32.32
CA LYS A 50 18.52 -6.41 31.42
C LYS A 50 19.19 -5.22 30.75
N GLY A 51 20.17 -4.59 31.38
CA GLY A 51 20.96 -3.46 30.85
C GLY A 51 21.83 -3.88 29.68
N TYR A 52 22.55 -4.98 29.80
CA TYR A 52 23.44 -5.48 28.76
C TYR A 52 22.67 -5.97 27.52
N VAL A 53 21.56 -6.70 27.74
CA VAL A 53 20.69 -7.18 26.64
C VAL A 53 20.02 -6.01 25.91
N GLY A 54 19.59 -4.99 26.64
CA GLY A 54 19.01 -3.77 26.08
C GLY A 54 20.00 -2.99 25.23
N HIS A 55 21.26 -2.84 25.71
CA HIS A 55 22.31 -2.13 24.96
C HIS A 55 22.71 -2.90 23.68
N LYS A 56 22.81 -4.22 23.75
CA LYS A 56 23.12 -5.08 22.59
C LYS A 56 22.00 -5.02 21.55
N ALA A 57 20.74 -5.04 21.97
CA ALA A 57 19.58 -4.92 21.09
C ALA A 57 19.52 -3.53 20.43
N ALA A 58 19.77 -2.44 21.16
CA ALA A 58 19.82 -1.09 20.61
C ALA A 58 20.95 -0.91 19.58
N LYS A 59 22.13 -1.49 19.83
CA LYS A 59 23.25 -1.49 18.88
C LYS A 59 22.94 -2.29 17.61
N MET A 60 22.25 -3.41 17.72
CA MET A 60 21.79 -4.20 16.58
C MET A 60 20.72 -3.49 15.79
N MET A 61 19.74 -2.86 16.45
CA MET A 61 18.73 -2.01 15.81
C MET A 61 19.34 -0.84 15.01
N LYS A 62 20.32 -0.15 15.61
CA LYS A 62 21.02 0.93 14.90
C LYS A 62 21.76 0.43 13.67
N ARG A 63 22.39 -0.77 13.74
CA ARG A 63 23.02 -1.41 12.58
C ARG A 63 22.01 -1.82 11.50
N SER A 64 20.88 -2.39 11.90
CA SER A 64 19.80 -2.77 10.97
C SER A 64 19.30 -1.56 10.21
N LYS A 65 18.92 -0.48 10.90
CA LYS A 65 18.49 0.79 10.28
C LYS A 65 19.53 1.39 9.33
N THR A 66 20.81 1.32 9.67
CA THR A 66 21.88 1.81 8.79
C THR A 66 22.01 0.94 7.52
N ILE A 67 21.82 -0.36 7.64
CA ILE A 67 21.85 -1.29 6.50
C ILE A 67 20.61 -1.05 5.61
N GLU A 68 19.43 -0.94 6.20
CA GLU A 68 18.18 -0.61 5.49
C GLU A 68 18.30 0.71 4.71
N SER A 69 18.78 1.78 5.36
CA SER A 69 19.01 3.07 4.70
C SER A 69 19.95 2.94 3.50
N ARG A 70 21.10 2.28 3.68
CA ARG A 70 22.06 2.08 2.58
C ARG A 70 21.49 1.23 1.45
N GLN A 71 20.67 0.23 1.76
CA GLN A 71 20.01 -0.60 0.76
C GLN A 71 18.95 0.18 0.01
N GLN A 72 18.19 1.04 0.68
CA GLN A 72 17.22 1.96 0.06
C GLN A 72 17.92 2.95 -0.88
N ASP A 73 19.03 3.54 -0.45
CA ASP A 73 19.82 4.45 -1.28
C ASP A 73 20.34 3.75 -2.54
N LEU A 74 20.85 2.52 -2.41
CA LEU A 74 21.31 1.71 -3.55
C LEU A 74 20.19 1.32 -4.49
N ILE A 75 19.01 0.96 -3.96
CA ILE A 75 17.82 0.68 -4.77
C ILE A 75 17.42 1.94 -5.54
N HIS A 76 17.42 3.10 -4.88
CA HIS A 76 17.10 4.36 -5.51
C HIS A 76 18.09 4.77 -6.61
N GLU A 77 19.40 4.62 -6.37
CA GLU A 77 20.42 4.89 -7.39
C GLU A 77 20.28 3.95 -8.59
N LYS A 78 20.09 2.63 -8.34
CA LYS A 78 19.96 1.66 -9.43
C LYS A 78 18.66 1.83 -10.21
N SER A 79 17.57 2.23 -9.57
CA SER A 79 16.33 2.54 -10.27
C SER A 79 16.44 3.74 -11.21
N LYS A 80 17.29 4.72 -10.89
CA LYS A 80 17.61 5.84 -11.80
C LYS A 80 18.38 5.40 -13.04
N LEU A 81 19.09 4.28 -12.95
CA LEU A 81 19.85 3.72 -14.08
C LEU A 81 18.96 2.92 -15.06
N LEU A 82 17.74 2.58 -14.67
CA LEU A 82 16.79 1.94 -15.57
C LEU A 82 16.42 2.92 -16.68
N LYS A 83 16.93 2.66 -17.88
CA LYS A 83 16.57 3.45 -19.06
C LYS A 83 15.13 3.12 -19.44
N ASN A 84 14.32 4.16 -19.65
CA ASN A 84 12.97 4.02 -20.17
C ASN A 84 13.03 3.53 -21.61
N LEU A 85 12.79 2.26 -21.82
CA LEU A 85 12.79 1.62 -23.16
C LEU A 85 11.55 1.92 -23.99
N GLU A 86 10.57 2.53 -23.43
CA GLU A 86 9.46 3.22 -24.13
C GLU A 86 9.20 4.48 -23.33
N THR A 87 8.99 5.59 -23.98
CA THR A 87 8.31 6.76 -23.43
C THR A 87 6.87 6.33 -23.15
N ALA A 88 6.72 5.40 -22.21
CA ALA A 88 5.43 5.04 -21.72
C ALA A 88 4.85 6.32 -21.12
N GLU A 89 3.80 6.84 -21.71
CA GLU A 89 3.01 7.90 -21.07
C GLU A 89 2.92 7.58 -19.58
N SER A 90 3.23 8.56 -18.72
CA SER A 90 3.15 8.37 -17.25
C SER A 90 1.79 7.78 -16.86
N LEU A 91 1.74 7.00 -15.79
CA LEU A 91 0.46 6.61 -15.22
C LEU A 91 -0.36 7.88 -14.99
N LYS A 92 -1.62 7.86 -15.40
CA LYS A 92 -2.52 9.00 -15.20
C LYS A 92 -3.58 8.63 -14.18
N LEU A 93 -3.90 9.57 -13.32
CA LEU A 93 -5.01 9.49 -12.39
C LEU A 93 -5.94 10.66 -12.69
N SER A 94 -7.22 10.43 -12.64
CA SER A 94 -8.22 11.48 -12.92
C SER A 94 -9.12 11.68 -11.71
N PRO A 95 -8.60 12.28 -10.62
CA PRO A 95 -9.41 12.56 -9.45
C PRO A 95 -10.50 13.56 -9.79
N LEU A 96 -11.70 13.32 -9.30
CA LEU A 96 -12.82 14.23 -9.46
C LEU A 96 -12.73 15.32 -8.39
N PRO A 97 -12.88 16.61 -8.76
CA PRO A 97 -13.07 17.66 -7.80
C PRO A 97 -14.47 17.57 -7.18
N TYR A 98 -14.57 17.87 -5.89
CA TYR A 98 -15.86 18.00 -5.21
C TYR A 98 -16.18 19.46 -4.94
N HIS A 99 -17.45 19.82 -4.85
CA HIS A 99 -17.90 21.23 -4.73
C HIS A 99 -17.65 21.84 -3.34
N THR A 100 -17.38 21.03 -2.32
CA THR A 100 -16.99 21.47 -0.98
C THR A 100 -15.62 20.91 -0.59
N SER A 101 -14.91 21.60 0.30
CA SER A 101 -13.60 21.13 0.77
C SER A 101 -13.71 19.85 1.61
N ARG A 102 -14.72 19.76 2.50
CA ARG A 102 -14.91 18.63 3.40
C ARG A 102 -15.64 17.50 2.71
N LEU A 103 -15.00 16.34 2.60
CA LEU A 103 -15.58 15.15 1.99
C LEU A 103 -16.16 14.19 3.03
N LEU A 104 -15.50 14.09 4.19
CA LEU A 104 -15.80 13.10 5.23
C LEU A 104 -15.45 13.64 6.62
N GLU A 105 -16.29 13.28 7.61
CA GLU A 105 -16.05 13.59 9.02
C GLU A 105 -16.48 12.40 9.88
N LEU A 106 -15.56 11.90 10.71
CA LEU A 106 -15.84 10.98 11.81
C LEU A 106 -15.74 11.73 13.13
N THR A 107 -16.71 11.54 14.02
CA THR A 107 -16.73 12.16 15.34
C THR A 107 -17.04 11.09 16.37
N ASN A 108 -16.08 10.79 17.26
CA ASN A 108 -16.18 9.80 18.33
C ASN A 108 -16.70 8.43 17.86
N VAL A 109 -16.21 8.00 16.67
CA VAL A 109 -16.62 6.71 16.10
C VAL A 109 -15.96 5.58 16.86
N SER A 110 -16.77 4.61 17.29
CA SER A 110 -16.34 3.37 17.93
C SER A 110 -16.99 2.19 17.23
N ILE A 111 -16.21 1.15 16.93
CA ILE A 111 -16.66 -0.09 16.27
C ILE A 111 -16.52 -1.23 17.23
N VAL A 112 -17.62 -1.99 17.41
CA VAL A 112 -17.68 -3.15 18.30
C VAL A 112 -18.30 -4.32 17.55
N TYR A 113 -17.62 -5.46 17.52
CA TYR A 113 -18.15 -6.73 17.02
C TYR A 113 -18.50 -7.66 18.20
N GLY A 114 -19.80 -7.83 18.43
CA GLY A 114 -20.28 -8.58 19.62
C GLY A 114 -19.83 -7.88 20.92
N SER A 115 -18.98 -8.53 21.70
CA SER A 115 -18.40 -7.96 22.94
C SER A 115 -17.00 -7.37 22.74
N HIS A 116 -16.43 -7.44 21.53
CA HIS A 116 -15.07 -7.01 21.25
C HIS A 116 -15.05 -5.61 20.64
N ALA A 117 -14.51 -4.63 21.39
CA ALA A 117 -14.24 -3.30 20.89
C ALA A 117 -12.98 -3.33 19.99
N VAL A 118 -13.13 -2.97 18.74
CA VAL A 118 -12.05 -2.96 17.74
C VAL A 118 -11.34 -1.62 17.71
N CYS A 119 -12.09 -0.53 17.73
CA CYS A 119 -11.57 0.83 17.91
C CYS A 119 -12.57 1.69 18.68
N SER A 120 -12.08 2.75 19.32
CA SER A 120 -12.90 3.62 20.16
C SER A 120 -12.52 5.09 20.01
N ASN A 121 -13.54 5.96 19.98
CA ASN A 121 -13.40 7.43 19.98
C ASN A 121 -12.57 8.00 18.83
N ILE A 122 -12.66 7.40 17.66
CA ILE A 122 -11.94 7.86 16.48
C ILE A 122 -12.63 9.10 15.92
N SER A 123 -11.84 10.18 15.76
CA SER A 123 -12.32 11.45 15.20
C SER A 123 -11.30 12.01 14.24
N PHE A 124 -11.71 12.24 12.99
CA PHE A 124 -10.91 12.92 11.98
C PHE A 124 -11.77 13.43 10.82
N THR A 125 -11.21 14.31 10.03
CA THR A 125 -11.84 14.84 8.82
C THR A 125 -10.94 14.61 7.62
N ILE A 126 -11.56 14.38 6.47
CA ILE A 126 -10.88 14.33 5.17
C ILE A 126 -11.40 15.50 4.32
N GLU A 127 -10.47 16.34 3.91
CA GLU A 127 -10.72 17.44 2.99
C GLU A 127 -10.15 17.13 1.61
N GLN A 128 -10.65 17.83 0.60
CA GLN A 128 -10.17 17.66 -0.76
C GLN A 128 -8.66 17.94 -0.86
N GLY A 129 -7.93 17.00 -1.45
CA GLY A 129 -6.47 17.05 -1.56
C GLY A 129 -5.71 16.43 -0.39
N ASP A 130 -6.39 16.04 0.69
CA ASP A 130 -5.76 15.33 1.80
C ASP A 130 -5.29 13.94 1.38
N ARG A 131 -4.10 13.59 1.81
CA ARG A 131 -3.56 12.23 1.75
C ARG A 131 -3.36 11.74 3.18
N VAL A 132 -4.35 10.98 3.66
CA VAL A 132 -4.44 10.58 5.06
C VAL A 132 -3.94 9.15 5.23
N ALA A 133 -2.89 8.98 6.04
CA ALA A 133 -2.41 7.67 6.46
C ALA A 133 -3.11 7.24 7.76
N LEU A 134 -3.77 6.09 7.74
CA LEU A 134 -4.40 5.50 8.90
C LEU A 134 -3.43 4.50 9.54
N GLN A 135 -2.89 4.82 10.72
CA GLN A 135 -1.87 4.04 11.39
C GLN A 135 -2.41 3.37 12.66
N GLY A 136 -1.84 2.24 13.02
CA GLY A 136 -2.21 1.51 14.24
C GLY A 136 -1.73 0.06 14.19
N LYS A 137 -1.81 -0.63 15.34
CA LYS A 137 -1.44 -2.04 15.46
C LYS A 137 -2.33 -2.93 14.59
N ASN A 138 -1.86 -4.14 14.28
CA ASN A 138 -2.73 -5.14 13.67
C ASN A 138 -3.91 -5.45 14.58
N GLY A 139 -5.12 -5.47 13.98
CA GLY A 139 -6.37 -5.64 14.74
C GLY A 139 -6.94 -4.36 15.37
N SER A 140 -6.32 -3.17 15.19
CA SER A 140 -6.83 -1.90 15.74
C SER A 140 -8.04 -1.32 15.00
N GLY A 141 -8.60 -2.02 14.02
CA GLY A 141 -9.82 -1.60 13.33
C GLY A 141 -9.62 -0.77 12.07
N LYS A 142 -8.39 -0.62 11.56
CA LYS A 142 -8.12 0.15 10.33
C LYS A 142 -9.03 -0.25 9.17
N SER A 143 -9.02 -1.52 8.79
CA SER A 143 -9.88 -2.03 7.71
C SER A 143 -11.38 -1.89 8.03
N SER A 144 -11.78 -1.99 9.29
CA SER A 144 -13.18 -1.77 9.68
C SER A 144 -13.61 -0.32 9.47
N ILE A 145 -12.76 0.66 9.79
CA ILE A 145 -13.01 2.08 9.50
C ILE A 145 -13.10 2.30 7.99
N LEU A 146 -12.17 1.74 7.19
CA LEU A 146 -12.21 1.88 5.73
C LEU A 146 -13.52 1.32 5.15
N LYS A 147 -13.92 0.13 5.56
CA LYS A 147 -15.17 -0.52 5.14
C LYS A 147 -16.41 0.27 5.55
N LEU A 148 -16.43 0.79 6.80
CA LEU A 148 -17.51 1.66 7.26
C LEU A 148 -17.66 2.90 6.37
N ILE A 149 -16.55 3.55 6.00
CA ILE A 149 -16.54 4.70 5.09
C ILE A 149 -17.03 4.30 3.69
N CYS A 150 -16.66 3.12 3.21
CA CYS A 150 -17.16 2.58 1.93
C CYS A 150 -18.65 2.25 1.95
N GLY A 151 -19.29 2.25 3.13
CA GLY A 151 -20.74 2.03 3.27
C GLY A 151 -21.10 0.58 3.56
N GLU A 152 -20.14 -0.27 3.97
CA GLU A 152 -20.46 -1.60 4.48
C GLU A 152 -21.27 -1.49 5.78
N ASN A 153 -22.20 -2.42 5.97
CA ASN A 153 -23.06 -2.45 7.16
C ASN A 153 -22.28 -2.92 8.39
N ILE A 154 -21.54 -2.01 9.01
CA ILE A 154 -20.74 -2.25 10.21
C ILE A 154 -21.43 -1.54 11.40
N PRO A 155 -21.68 -2.23 12.51
CA PRO A 155 -22.24 -1.60 13.71
C PRO A 155 -21.22 -0.64 14.32
N TYR A 156 -21.60 0.62 14.51
CA TYR A 156 -20.76 1.64 15.11
C TYR A 156 -21.56 2.59 16.01
N GLN A 157 -20.87 3.26 16.91
CA GLN A 157 -21.34 4.38 17.69
C GLN A 157 -20.61 5.65 17.26
N GLY A 158 -21.18 6.82 17.54
CA GLY A 158 -20.63 8.10 17.11
C GLY A 158 -21.30 8.62 15.84
N VAL A 159 -20.64 9.54 15.14
CA VAL A 159 -21.18 10.20 13.96
C VAL A 159 -20.24 10.03 12.78
N LEU A 160 -20.76 9.50 11.69
CA LEU A 160 -20.11 9.50 10.38
C LEU A 160 -20.91 10.40 9.43
N ARG A 161 -20.31 11.51 9.02
CA ARG A 161 -20.85 12.39 8.01
C ARG A 161 -20.06 12.22 6.72
N LYS A 162 -20.75 11.92 5.65
CA LYS A 162 -20.19 11.75 4.31
C LYS A 162 -20.92 12.68 3.36
N SER A 163 -20.17 13.40 2.52
CA SER A 163 -20.73 14.27 1.51
C SER A 163 -21.65 13.50 0.55
N GLU A 164 -22.73 14.11 0.11
CA GLU A 164 -23.70 13.48 -0.78
C GLU A 164 -23.07 13.10 -2.11
N ARG A 165 -23.46 11.95 -2.67
CA ARG A 165 -22.96 11.46 -3.98
C ARG A 165 -21.43 11.38 -4.08
N LEU A 166 -20.74 11.22 -2.96
CA LEU A 166 -19.29 11.04 -2.93
C LEU A 166 -18.94 9.74 -3.67
N LYS A 167 -18.20 9.85 -4.79
CA LYS A 167 -17.68 8.69 -5.50
C LYS A 167 -16.40 8.24 -4.81
N ILE A 168 -16.39 6.98 -4.36
CA ILE A 168 -15.26 6.35 -3.67
C ILE A 168 -14.71 5.24 -4.57
N SER A 169 -13.40 5.22 -4.77
CA SER A 169 -12.66 4.10 -5.35
C SER A 169 -11.99 3.31 -4.23
N TYR A 170 -12.24 2.02 -4.14
CA TYR A 170 -11.75 1.19 -3.04
C TYR A 170 -10.85 0.06 -3.53
N VAL A 171 -9.67 -0.05 -2.93
CA VAL A 171 -8.75 -1.18 -3.05
C VAL A 171 -8.77 -1.94 -1.72
N PRO A 172 -9.39 -3.11 -1.64
CA PRO A 172 -9.45 -3.91 -0.43
C PRO A 172 -8.11 -4.59 -0.12
N GLN A 173 -7.89 -4.93 1.15
CA GLN A 173 -6.76 -5.74 1.58
C GLN A 173 -6.80 -7.13 0.94
N SER A 174 -7.96 -7.79 0.99
CA SER A 174 -8.16 -9.14 0.45
C SER A 174 -8.42 -9.10 -1.05
N THR A 175 -7.81 -10.03 -1.76
CA THR A 175 -7.98 -10.26 -3.20
C THR A 175 -8.99 -11.38 -3.51
N ALA A 176 -9.61 -11.99 -2.48
CA ALA A 176 -10.46 -13.17 -2.59
C ALA A 176 -11.71 -12.99 -3.49
N GLY A 177 -12.13 -11.74 -3.74
CA GLY A 177 -13.25 -11.45 -4.64
C GLY A 177 -12.93 -11.49 -6.14
N LEU A 178 -11.65 -11.69 -6.50
CA LEU A 178 -11.21 -11.73 -7.90
C LEU A 178 -11.35 -13.15 -8.45
N ASN A 179 -12.29 -13.34 -9.39
CA ASN A 179 -12.54 -14.60 -10.06
C ASN A 179 -12.97 -14.37 -11.52
N GLY A 180 -12.99 -15.42 -12.34
CA GLY A 180 -13.39 -15.36 -13.74
C GLY A 180 -12.28 -14.81 -14.65
N PHE A 181 -12.63 -14.39 -15.85
CA PHE A 181 -11.69 -13.82 -16.81
C PHE A 181 -11.51 -12.31 -16.60
N LEU A 182 -10.33 -11.82 -17.01
CA LEU A 182 -10.02 -10.39 -16.90
C LEU A 182 -10.98 -9.53 -17.73
N SER A 183 -11.43 -10.00 -18.90
CA SER A 183 -12.42 -9.34 -19.74
C SER A 183 -13.77 -9.18 -19.02
N GLU A 184 -14.26 -10.23 -18.37
CA GLU A 184 -15.50 -10.20 -17.58
C GLU A 184 -15.38 -9.21 -16.39
N TYR A 185 -14.19 -9.14 -15.78
CA TYR A 185 -13.92 -8.21 -14.69
C TYR A 185 -13.97 -6.76 -15.19
N ILE A 186 -13.39 -6.47 -16.36
CA ILE A 186 -13.39 -5.14 -16.99
C ILE A 186 -14.84 -4.71 -17.29
N GLU A 187 -15.63 -5.57 -17.93
CA GLU A 187 -17.04 -5.32 -18.26
C GLU A 187 -17.89 -5.09 -17.01
N ARG A 188 -17.78 -5.96 -16.02
CA ARG A 188 -18.54 -5.87 -14.75
C ARG A 188 -18.27 -4.57 -14.00
N ASN A 189 -17.03 -4.06 -14.07
CA ASN A 189 -16.64 -2.82 -13.40
C ASN A 189 -16.75 -1.59 -14.33
N LEU A 190 -17.25 -1.72 -15.55
CA LEU A 190 -17.42 -0.65 -16.53
C LEU A 190 -16.11 0.15 -16.78
N LEU A 191 -14.99 -0.58 -16.87
CA LEU A 191 -13.68 0.01 -17.06
C LEU A 191 -13.38 0.20 -18.56
N ASP A 192 -12.58 1.24 -18.88
CA ASP A 192 -11.98 1.35 -20.19
C ASP A 192 -10.89 0.26 -20.34
N GLU A 193 -11.15 -0.71 -21.23
CA GLU A 193 -10.29 -1.87 -21.43
C GLU A 193 -8.87 -1.46 -21.87
N SER A 194 -8.77 -0.48 -22.77
CA SER A 194 -7.50 -0.01 -23.30
C SER A 194 -6.64 0.63 -22.21
N LEU A 195 -7.24 1.52 -21.42
CA LEU A 195 -6.59 2.19 -20.29
C LEU A 195 -6.19 1.17 -19.21
N PHE A 196 -7.10 0.25 -18.85
CA PHE A 196 -6.86 -0.77 -17.83
C PHE A 196 -5.68 -1.68 -18.22
N LYS A 197 -5.68 -2.19 -19.45
CA LYS A 197 -4.57 -3.01 -19.96
C LYS A 197 -3.27 -2.21 -20.07
N ALA A 198 -3.33 -0.92 -20.42
CA ALA A 198 -2.15 -0.05 -20.43
C ALA A 198 -1.54 0.12 -19.05
N ILE A 199 -2.37 0.34 -18.01
CA ILE A 199 -1.92 0.44 -16.62
C ILE A 199 -1.29 -0.88 -16.15
N LEU A 200 -1.91 -2.03 -16.44
CA LEU A 200 -1.34 -3.32 -16.09
C LEU A 200 0.02 -3.58 -16.75
N ARG A 201 0.18 -3.19 -18.03
CA ARG A 201 1.48 -3.29 -18.71
C ARG A 201 2.55 -2.43 -18.03
N LYS A 202 2.19 -1.23 -17.56
CA LYS A 202 3.11 -0.37 -16.80
C LYS A 202 3.51 -0.98 -15.46
N PHE A 203 2.63 -1.76 -14.86
CA PHE A 203 2.94 -2.58 -13.68
C PHE A 203 3.70 -3.88 -14.02
N ASP A 204 4.30 -3.95 -15.22
CA ASP A 204 5.05 -5.12 -15.67
C ASP A 204 4.21 -6.41 -15.65
N PHE A 205 2.94 -6.29 -16.04
CA PHE A 205 2.01 -7.41 -16.12
C PHE A 205 2.19 -8.14 -17.46
N PRO A 206 2.59 -9.41 -17.46
CA PRO A 206 2.89 -10.14 -18.69
C PRO A 206 1.68 -10.29 -19.61
N ARG A 207 1.87 -10.16 -20.92
CA ARG A 207 0.78 -10.27 -21.89
C ARG A 207 0.02 -11.60 -21.82
N GLU A 208 0.72 -12.67 -21.57
CA GLU A 208 0.17 -14.02 -21.45
C GLU A 208 -0.86 -14.13 -20.30
N GLN A 209 -0.78 -13.25 -19.31
CA GLN A 209 -1.71 -13.26 -18.19
C GLN A 209 -3.09 -12.65 -18.53
N PHE A 210 -3.18 -11.85 -19.61
CA PHE A 210 -4.46 -11.23 -19.99
C PHE A 210 -5.53 -12.25 -20.43
N GLU A 211 -5.11 -13.45 -20.85
CA GLU A 211 -5.99 -14.53 -21.30
C GLU A 211 -6.29 -15.54 -20.18
N LYS A 212 -5.61 -15.44 -19.05
CA LYS A 212 -5.79 -16.35 -17.91
C LYS A 212 -6.93 -15.92 -17.00
N ARG A 213 -7.38 -16.85 -16.21
CA ARG A 213 -8.36 -16.60 -15.16
C ARG A 213 -7.71 -15.88 -13.97
N LEU A 214 -8.45 -14.97 -13.35
CA LEU A 214 -8.02 -14.23 -12.16
C LEU A 214 -7.74 -15.14 -10.96
N ASP A 215 -8.42 -16.30 -10.92
CA ASP A 215 -8.20 -17.31 -9.87
C ASP A 215 -6.76 -17.85 -9.89
N GLU A 216 -6.14 -17.90 -11.06
CA GLU A 216 -4.79 -18.43 -11.28
C GLU A 216 -3.68 -17.38 -11.01
N PHE A 217 -4.07 -16.15 -10.74
CA PHE A 217 -3.11 -15.07 -10.52
C PHE A 217 -2.47 -15.19 -9.14
N SER A 218 -1.18 -14.85 -9.07
CA SER A 218 -0.52 -14.64 -7.78
C SER A 218 -1.16 -13.47 -7.02
N GLU A 219 -0.97 -13.42 -5.70
CA GLU A 219 -1.49 -12.32 -4.88
C GLU A 219 -0.99 -10.94 -5.35
N GLY A 220 0.27 -10.85 -5.78
CA GLY A 220 0.81 -9.62 -6.37
C GLY A 220 0.14 -9.23 -7.68
N GLN A 221 -0.15 -10.20 -8.56
CA GLN A 221 -0.88 -9.96 -9.79
C GLN A 221 -2.33 -9.51 -9.53
N LYS A 222 -3.01 -10.14 -8.58
CA LYS A 222 -4.35 -9.74 -8.14
C LYS A 222 -4.35 -8.32 -7.56
N LYS A 223 -3.35 -7.96 -6.76
CA LYS A 223 -3.19 -6.59 -6.26
C LYS A 223 -2.99 -5.58 -7.38
N LYS A 224 -2.17 -5.89 -8.38
CA LYS A 224 -2.00 -5.04 -9.58
C LYS A 224 -3.32 -4.82 -10.32
N VAL A 225 -4.16 -5.85 -10.42
CA VAL A 225 -5.51 -5.75 -11.01
C VAL A 225 -6.40 -4.78 -10.21
N LEU A 226 -6.43 -4.90 -8.88
CA LEU A 226 -7.21 -4.00 -8.02
C LEU A 226 -6.71 -2.55 -8.09
N LEU A 227 -5.40 -2.35 -8.10
CA LEU A 227 -4.80 -1.02 -8.28
C LEU A 227 -5.10 -0.44 -9.65
N ALA A 228 -4.96 -1.23 -10.71
CA ALA A 228 -5.28 -0.79 -12.07
C ALA A 228 -6.76 -0.38 -12.20
N LYS A 229 -7.70 -1.14 -11.56
CA LYS A 229 -9.10 -0.74 -11.47
C LYS A 229 -9.23 0.64 -10.81
N SER A 230 -8.65 0.81 -9.63
CA SER A 230 -8.73 2.07 -8.89
C SER A 230 -8.14 3.25 -9.66
N LEU A 231 -7.07 3.04 -10.43
CA LEU A 231 -6.45 4.06 -11.27
C LEU A 231 -7.27 4.40 -12.52
N CYS A 232 -8.12 3.47 -13.00
CA CYS A 232 -9.08 3.73 -14.08
C CYS A 232 -10.32 4.49 -13.58
N GLU A 233 -10.67 4.35 -12.31
CA GLU A 233 -11.86 4.97 -11.75
C GLU A 233 -11.66 6.47 -11.52
N GLN A 234 -12.66 7.25 -11.91
CA GLN A 234 -12.75 8.66 -11.56
C GLN A 234 -13.48 8.77 -10.22
N ALA A 235 -12.76 9.14 -9.16
CA ALA A 235 -13.30 9.21 -7.81
C ALA A 235 -12.97 10.55 -7.12
N HIS A 236 -13.82 10.95 -6.16
CA HIS A 236 -13.55 12.09 -5.28
C HIS A 236 -12.63 11.69 -4.12
N LEU A 237 -12.73 10.42 -3.66
CA LEU A 237 -11.94 9.85 -2.58
C LEU A 237 -11.47 8.46 -2.97
N TYR A 238 -10.17 8.25 -2.88
CA TYR A 238 -9.56 6.92 -3.00
C TYR A 238 -9.36 6.34 -1.61
N ILE A 239 -9.69 5.07 -1.42
CA ILE A 239 -9.51 4.33 -0.17
C ILE A 239 -8.71 3.08 -0.48
N TRP A 240 -7.51 2.97 0.09
CA TRP A 240 -6.60 1.87 -0.18
C TRP A 240 -6.19 1.15 1.09
N ASP A 241 -6.50 -0.13 1.18
CA ASP A 241 -6.18 -1.00 2.31
C ASP A 241 -4.98 -1.90 1.96
N GLU A 242 -3.81 -1.55 2.46
CA GLU A 242 -2.52 -2.20 2.21
C GLU A 242 -2.28 -2.46 0.70
N PRO A 243 -2.33 -1.42 -0.14
CA PRO A 243 -2.27 -1.57 -1.60
C PRO A 243 -0.93 -2.10 -2.09
N LEU A 244 0.16 -1.86 -1.36
CA LEU A 244 1.52 -2.17 -1.79
C LEU A 244 2.01 -3.56 -1.34
N ASN A 245 1.18 -4.31 -0.60
CA ASN A 245 1.52 -5.68 -0.26
C ASN A 245 1.66 -6.53 -1.51
N TYR A 246 2.77 -7.28 -1.59
CA TYR A 246 3.14 -8.14 -2.74
C TYR A 246 3.42 -7.39 -4.06
N ILE A 247 3.50 -6.06 -4.02
CA ILE A 247 3.85 -5.23 -5.18
C ILE A 247 5.37 -5.07 -5.25
N ASP A 248 5.93 -5.20 -6.45
CA ASP A 248 7.35 -5.00 -6.71
C ASP A 248 7.76 -3.52 -6.57
N VAL A 249 9.05 -3.30 -6.34
CA VAL A 249 9.61 -1.96 -6.06
C VAL A 249 9.36 -0.96 -7.18
N LEU A 250 9.45 -1.40 -8.42
CA LEU A 250 9.26 -0.49 -9.58
C LEU A 250 7.82 -0.01 -9.66
N SER A 251 6.87 -0.94 -9.50
CA SER A 251 5.45 -0.59 -9.45
C SER A 251 5.13 0.32 -8.26
N ARG A 252 5.76 0.11 -7.09
CA ARG A 252 5.62 1.03 -5.93
C ARG A 252 6.10 2.44 -6.26
N MET A 253 7.28 2.58 -6.83
CA MET A 253 7.83 3.89 -7.21
C MET A 253 6.94 4.62 -8.21
N GLN A 254 6.34 3.91 -9.17
CA GLN A 254 5.39 4.48 -10.12
C GLN A 254 4.13 4.99 -9.40
N ILE A 255 3.62 4.24 -8.42
CA ILE A 255 2.47 4.64 -7.60
C ILE A 255 2.81 5.87 -6.76
N GLU A 256 3.97 5.91 -6.10
CA GLU A 256 4.41 7.09 -5.33
C GLU A 256 4.49 8.33 -6.22
N THR A 257 5.15 8.21 -7.37
CA THR A 257 5.29 9.32 -8.34
C THR A 257 3.91 9.83 -8.77
N LEU A 258 2.98 8.93 -9.08
CA LEU A 258 1.62 9.26 -9.48
C LEU A 258 0.86 9.99 -8.36
N LEU A 259 0.95 9.52 -7.12
CA LEU A 259 0.27 10.15 -5.98
C LEU A 259 0.85 11.55 -5.67
N LEU A 260 2.15 11.76 -5.86
CA LEU A 260 2.79 13.05 -5.68
C LEU A 260 2.47 14.03 -6.82
N GLU A 261 2.33 13.54 -8.05
CA GLU A 261 2.00 14.33 -9.22
C GLU A 261 0.54 14.79 -9.22
N TYR A 262 -0.40 13.85 -9.06
CA TYR A 262 -1.84 14.12 -9.17
C TYR A 262 -2.50 14.57 -7.87
N LYS A 263 -1.85 14.36 -6.73
CA LYS A 263 -2.31 14.76 -5.39
C LYS A 263 -3.79 14.42 -5.13
N PRO A 264 -4.23 13.18 -5.37
CA PRO A 264 -5.63 12.81 -5.15
C PRO A 264 -6.00 12.91 -3.67
N THR A 265 -7.28 13.07 -3.38
CA THR A 265 -7.76 12.84 -2.01
C THR A 265 -7.75 11.34 -1.75
N ILE A 266 -6.96 10.90 -0.78
CA ILE A 266 -6.80 9.48 -0.48
C ILE A 266 -6.71 9.20 1.03
N LEU A 267 -7.40 8.15 1.46
CA LEU A 267 -7.26 7.53 2.77
C LEU A 267 -6.63 6.16 2.57
N PHE A 268 -5.51 5.91 3.21
CA PHE A 268 -4.79 4.65 3.02
C PHE A 268 -4.22 4.05 4.31
N VAL A 269 -4.08 2.74 4.31
CA VAL A 269 -3.36 1.97 5.31
C VAL A 269 -2.12 1.40 4.65
N GLU A 270 -0.96 1.65 5.21
CA GLU A 270 0.31 1.05 4.80
C GLU A 270 1.24 0.86 5.99
N HIS A 271 2.12 -0.14 5.87
CA HIS A 271 3.12 -0.47 6.87
C HIS A 271 4.52 0.06 6.52
N ASP A 272 4.71 0.49 5.29
CA ASP A 272 5.95 1.11 4.83
C ASP A 272 6.01 2.57 5.33
N SER A 273 6.88 2.81 6.30
CA SER A 273 7.02 4.14 6.90
C SER A 273 7.54 5.17 5.91
N ALA A 274 8.44 4.79 5.00
CA ALA A 274 8.98 5.70 4.00
C ALA A 274 7.89 6.14 3.01
N PHE A 275 7.05 5.22 2.57
CA PHE A 275 5.88 5.55 1.75
C PHE A 275 4.92 6.48 2.48
N CYS A 276 4.62 6.19 3.75
CA CYS A 276 3.74 7.04 4.56
C CYS A 276 4.30 8.45 4.72
N GLU A 277 5.58 8.59 5.04
CA GLU A 277 6.26 9.87 5.21
C GLU A 277 6.29 10.70 3.92
N ASN A 278 6.49 10.05 2.77
CA ASN A 278 6.54 10.72 1.47
C ASN A 278 5.15 11.16 0.97
N ILE A 279 4.13 10.36 1.22
CA ILE A 279 2.80 10.55 0.60
C ILE A 279 1.84 11.29 1.53
N ALA A 280 1.82 10.98 2.83
CA ALA A 280 0.80 11.49 3.73
C ALA A 280 0.94 13.00 3.97
N THR A 281 -0.19 13.71 3.91
CA THR A 281 -0.32 15.08 4.41
C THR A 281 -0.82 15.10 5.85
N LYS A 282 -1.52 14.04 6.26
CA LYS A 282 -2.06 13.86 7.61
C LYS A 282 -1.91 12.40 8.04
N THR A 283 -1.71 12.18 9.32
CA THR A 283 -1.68 10.84 9.92
C THR A 283 -2.74 10.77 11.02
N VAL A 284 -3.50 9.68 11.03
CA VAL A 284 -4.50 9.37 12.05
C VAL A 284 -4.10 8.06 12.73
N ALA A 285 -3.95 8.08 14.04
CA ALA A 285 -3.62 6.90 14.84
C ALA A 285 -4.88 6.26 15.43
N LEU A 286 -4.93 4.89 15.37
CA LEU A 286 -5.97 4.05 15.99
C LEU A 286 -5.38 3.26 17.15
#